data_8dac0de3300531994c04faa7dc3e9f8b
#
_entry.id   8dac0de3300531994c04faa7dc3e9f8b
#
_cell.length_a   1.000
_cell.length_b   1.000
_cell.length_c   1.000
_cell.angle_alpha   90.00
_cell.angle_beta   90.00
_cell.angle_gamma   90.00
#
_symmetry.space_group_name_H-M   'P 1'
#
loop_
_entity.id
_entity.type
_entity.pdbx_description
1 polymer ?
#
loop_
_entity_poly.entity_id
_entity_poly.type
_entity_poly.pdbx_seq_one_letter_code
_entity_poly.pdbx_strand_id
1 'polypeptide(L)'
;MNIHFLYGTETGTSEMLCEDIRDDLDLQCEITSMGDFDASTLDGDTFYIFVTSTYGTGDLPMTAQPFYDAIASNKPDLSHVNFAVFGLGDMVFADTFAFGSKILMELLVDRGAKMVGERGIHDASSADMPEDIAVPWAAGILDIHRAAAA
;
A
#
# COMPACT_ATOMS: atom_id res chain seq x y z
N MET A 1 15.35 -5.20 -9.89
CA MET A 1 14.35 -5.09 -8.80
C MET A 1 12.96 -5.15 -9.38
N ASN A 2 12.14 -6.07 -8.90
CA ASN A 2 10.75 -6.19 -9.31
C ASN A 2 9.89 -5.35 -8.36
N ILE A 3 9.06 -4.48 -8.92
CA ILE A 3 8.14 -3.64 -8.15
C ILE A 3 6.72 -4.00 -8.56
N HIS A 4 5.86 -4.21 -7.58
CA HIS A 4 4.46 -4.52 -7.80
C HIS A 4 3.60 -3.66 -6.88
N PHE A 5 2.76 -2.81 -7.48
CA PHE A 5 1.77 -2.02 -6.74
C PHE A 5 0.51 -2.84 -6.57
N LEU A 6 0.04 -2.93 -5.34
CA LEU A 6 -1.24 -3.56 -5.00
C LEU A 6 -2.14 -2.50 -4.39
N TYR A 7 -3.30 -2.25 -5.00
CA TYR A 7 -4.18 -1.19 -4.54
C TYR A 7 -5.55 -1.71 -4.09
N GLY A 8 -6.14 -0.95 -3.17
CA GLY A 8 -7.53 -1.12 -2.75
C GLY A 8 -8.26 0.20 -2.87
N THR A 9 -9.41 0.23 -3.55
CA THR A 9 -10.13 1.46 -3.83
C THR A 9 -11.63 1.22 -3.94
N GLU A 10 -12.41 2.26 -3.60
CA GLU A 10 -13.84 2.31 -3.88
C GLU A 10 -14.15 3.20 -5.09
N THR A 11 -13.31 4.22 -5.34
CA THR A 11 -13.58 5.25 -6.34
C THR A 11 -12.54 5.31 -7.46
N GLY A 12 -11.51 4.47 -7.42
CA GLY A 12 -10.44 4.47 -8.42
C GLY A 12 -9.26 5.37 -8.09
N THR A 13 -9.29 6.15 -7.01
CA THR A 13 -8.22 7.07 -6.66
C THR A 13 -6.89 6.35 -6.37
N SER A 14 -6.94 5.23 -5.65
CA SER A 14 -5.73 4.47 -5.34
C SER A 14 -5.06 3.91 -6.59
N GLU A 15 -5.84 3.43 -7.57
CA GLU A 15 -5.32 2.97 -8.85
C GLU A 15 -4.63 4.10 -9.62
N MET A 16 -5.30 5.25 -9.73
CA MET A 16 -4.74 6.42 -10.41
C MET A 16 -3.44 6.86 -9.75
N LEU A 17 -3.37 6.79 -8.43
CA LEU A 17 -2.18 7.17 -7.69
C LEU A 17 -1.01 6.25 -7.99
N CYS A 18 -1.25 4.94 -8.09
CA CYS A 18 -0.22 3.98 -8.51
C CYS A 18 0.31 4.32 -9.91
N GLU A 19 -0.58 4.66 -10.84
CA GLU A 19 -0.20 5.04 -12.20
C GLU A 19 0.62 6.34 -12.20
N ASP A 20 0.23 7.32 -11.40
CA ASP A 20 0.96 8.59 -11.28
C ASP A 20 2.38 8.37 -10.73
N ILE A 21 2.53 7.54 -9.73
CA ILE A 21 3.85 7.20 -9.17
C ILE A 21 4.70 6.51 -10.23
N ARG A 22 4.13 5.52 -10.93
CA ARG A 22 4.83 4.80 -12.00
C ARG A 22 5.34 5.75 -13.07
N ASP A 23 4.47 6.65 -13.54
CA ASP A 23 4.78 7.53 -14.66
C ASP A 23 5.78 8.63 -14.25
N ASP A 24 5.59 9.23 -13.08
CA ASP A 24 6.46 10.31 -12.61
C ASP A 24 7.87 9.82 -12.25
N LEU A 25 8.00 8.60 -11.76
CA LEU A 25 9.29 7.99 -11.41
C LEU A 25 9.84 7.08 -12.50
N ASP A 26 9.16 6.97 -13.63
CA ASP A 26 9.55 6.13 -14.79
C ASP A 26 9.88 4.69 -14.34
N LEU A 27 8.95 4.09 -13.60
CA LEU A 27 9.13 2.76 -13.05
C LEU A 27 8.63 1.68 -14.02
N GLN A 28 9.38 0.59 -14.10
CA GLN A 28 8.89 -0.64 -14.71
C GLN A 28 8.29 -1.51 -13.59
N CYS A 29 6.98 -1.59 -13.56
CA CYS A 29 6.27 -2.27 -12.47
C CYS A 29 4.92 -2.80 -12.96
N GLU A 30 4.36 -3.72 -12.16
CA GLU A 30 2.98 -4.15 -12.32
C GLU A 30 2.08 -3.39 -11.36
N ILE A 31 0.83 -3.18 -11.75
CA ILE A 31 -0.20 -2.53 -10.92
C ILE A 31 -1.42 -3.43 -10.94
N THR A 32 -1.81 -3.96 -9.79
CA THR A 32 -2.91 -4.92 -9.68
C THR A 32 -3.82 -4.57 -8.50
N SER A 33 -5.13 -4.75 -8.65
CA SER A 33 -6.05 -4.66 -7.52
C SER A 33 -5.78 -5.79 -6.53
N MET A 34 -5.82 -5.48 -5.23
CA MET A 34 -5.70 -6.53 -4.21
C MET A 34 -6.79 -7.60 -4.36
N GLY A 35 -7.96 -7.22 -4.88
CA GLY A 35 -9.06 -8.17 -5.13
C GLY A 35 -8.76 -9.18 -6.23
N ASP A 36 -7.84 -8.85 -7.13
CA ASP A 36 -7.42 -9.72 -8.24
C ASP A 36 -6.09 -10.42 -7.98
N PHE A 37 -5.47 -10.19 -6.82
CA PHE A 37 -4.17 -10.73 -6.49
C PHE A 37 -4.31 -11.89 -5.49
N ASP A 38 -3.64 -13.00 -5.79
CA ASP A 38 -3.58 -14.14 -4.89
C ASP A 38 -2.54 -13.90 -3.80
N ALA A 39 -2.98 -13.70 -2.56
CA ALA A 39 -2.10 -13.43 -1.43
C ALA A 39 -1.07 -14.54 -1.18
N SER A 40 -1.35 -15.76 -1.61
CA SER A 40 -0.42 -16.88 -1.46
C SER A 40 0.81 -16.77 -2.38
N THR A 41 0.77 -15.86 -3.36
CA THR A 41 1.87 -15.67 -4.32
C THR A 41 2.85 -14.57 -3.93
N LEU A 42 2.70 -13.96 -2.76
CA LEU A 42 3.68 -12.99 -2.24
C LEU A 42 5.05 -13.66 -2.12
N ASP A 43 6.07 -13.05 -2.73
CA ASP A 43 7.41 -13.64 -2.79
C ASP A 43 8.47 -12.68 -2.25
N GLY A 44 9.71 -13.17 -2.11
CA GLY A 44 10.84 -12.40 -1.59
C GLY A 44 11.64 -11.66 -2.67
N ASP A 45 11.30 -11.86 -3.94
CA ASP A 45 12.01 -11.25 -5.07
C ASP A 45 11.35 -9.95 -5.55
N THR A 46 10.18 -9.63 -5.03
CA THR A 46 9.37 -8.48 -5.43
C THR A 46 9.24 -7.51 -4.27
N PHE A 47 9.36 -6.21 -4.57
CA PHE A 47 9.04 -5.17 -3.62
C PHE A 47 7.59 -4.74 -3.83
N TYR A 48 6.75 -4.94 -2.83
CA TYR A 48 5.33 -4.62 -2.91
C TYR A 48 5.06 -3.24 -2.33
N ILE A 49 4.34 -2.42 -3.08
CA ILE A 49 3.88 -1.11 -2.60
C ILE A 49 2.35 -1.14 -2.56
N PHE A 50 1.80 -1.10 -1.36
CA PHE A 50 0.35 -1.12 -1.16
C PHE A 50 -0.16 0.32 -1.11
N VAL A 51 -1.20 0.59 -1.88
CA VAL A 51 -1.89 1.89 -1.86
C VAL A 51 -3.37 1.62 -1.63
N THR A 52 -3.90 2.06 -0.51
CA THR A 52 -5.29 1.77 -0.16
C THR A 52 -5.97 2.97 0.46
N SER A 53 -7.27 3.11 0.17
CA SER A 53 -8.14 4.06 0.83
C SER A 53 -8.73 3.46 2.10
N THR A 54 -9.37 4.31 2.89
CA THR A 54 -10.16 3.91 4.06
C THR A 54 -11.63 4.12 3.71
N TYR A 55 -12.46 3.09 3.96
CA TYR A 55 -13.88 3.11 3.65
C TYR A 55 -14.71 3.15 4.94
N GLY A 56 -15.81 3.90 4.91
CA GLY A 56 -16.76 3.94 6.02
C GLY A 56 -16.12 4.36 7.35
N THR A 57 -16.26 3.52 8.36
CA THR A 57 -15.79 3.79 9.73
C THR A 57 -14.39 3.24 10.00
N GLY A 58 -13.52 3.26 9.02
CA GLY A 58 -12.13 2.80 9.18
C GLY A 58 -11.85 1.46 8.54
N ASP A 59 -12.75 0.98 7.68
CA ASP A 59 -12.62 -0.31 7.01
C ASP A 59 -11.75 -0.21 5.76
N LEU A 60 -11.24 -1.38 5.33
CA LEU A 60 -10.62 -1.50 4.03
C LEU A 60 -11.68 -1.42 2.93
N PRO A 61 -11.33 -0.91 1.73
CA PRO A 61 -12.22 -1.01 0.58
C PRO A 61 -12.59 -2.45 0.28
N MET A 62 -13.76 -2.68 -0.32
CA MET A 62 -14.22 -4.01 -0.69
C MET A 62 -13.23 -4.77 -1.57
N THR A 63 -12.48 -4.05 -2.41
CA THR A 63 -11.46 -4.67 -3.27
C THR A 63 -10.24 -5.16 -2.49
N ALA A 64 -9.97 -4.61 -1.31
CA ALA A 64 -8.85 -5.00 -0.47
C ALA A 64 -9.22 -6.04 0.58
N GLN A 65 -10.50 -6.13 0.96
CA GLN A 65 -10.94 -6.99 2.06
C GLN A 65 -10.63 -8.46 1.84
N PRO A 66 -10.87 -9.05 0.65
CA PRO A 66 -10.54 -10.47 0.43
C PRO A 66 -9.05 -10.78 0.60
N PHE A 67 -8.18 -9.87 0.17
CA PHE A 67 -6.73 -10.00 0.36
C PHE A 67 -6.39 -10.02 1.86
N TYR A 68 -6.93 -9.07 2.61
CA TYR A 68 -6.74 -9.00 4.06
C TYR A 68 -7.23 -10.28 4.74
N ASP A 69 -8.44 -10.73 4.41
CA ASP A 69 -9.05 -11.91 5.01
C ASP A 69 -8.26 -13.18 4.72
N ALA A 70 -7.71 -13.31 3.52
CA ALA A 70 -6.88 -14.47 3.15
C ALA A 70 -5.63 -14.54 4.03
N ILE A 71 -4.96 -13.43 4.27
CA ILE A 71 -3.77 -13.38 5.12
C ILE A 71 -4.14 -13.63 6.59
N ALA A 72 -5.21 -13.00 7.06
CA ALA A 72 -5.66 -13.17 8.44
C ALA A 72 -6.08 -14.59 8.76
N SER A 73 -6.72 -15.29 7.81
CA SER A 73 -7.22 -16.66 7.99
C SER A 73 -6.12 -17.70 7.86
N ASN A 74 -5.26 -17.55 6.83
CA ASN A 74 -4.22 -18.55 6.52
C ASN A 74 -2.97 -18.37 7.34
N LYS A 75 -2.76 -17.19 7.92
CA LYS A 75 -1.60 -16.84 8.76
C LYS A 75 -0.27 -17.26 8.13
N PRO A 76 0.01 -16.87 6.88
CA PRO A 76 1.25 -17.25 6.22
C PRO A 76 2.47 -16.60 6.90
N ASP A 77 3.62 -17.24 6.76
CA ASP A 77 4.89 -16.65 7.13
C ASP A 77 5.34 -15.72 6.01
N LEU A 78 5.36 -14.41 6.26
CA LEU A 78 5.75 -13.39 5.29
C LEU A 78 7.12 -12.78 5.59
N SER A 79 7.96 -13.47 6.36
CA SER A 79 9.28 -12.97 6.76
C SER A 79 10.21 -12.69 5.57
N HIS A 80 9.93 -13.25 4.41
CA HIS A 80 10.67 -13.02 3.17
C HIS A 80 10.14 -11.85 2.34
N VAL A 81 9.02 -11.23 2.74
CA VAL A 81 8.34 -10.19 1.97
C VAL A 81 8.79 -8.80 2.44
N ASN A 82 9.16 -7.94 1.49
CA ASN A 82 9.42 -6.52 1.75
C ASN A 82 8.30 -5.69 1.14
N PHE A 83 7.82 -4.69 1.87
CA PHE A 83 6.71 -3.87 1.41
C PHE A 83 6.80 -2.44 1.92
N ALA A 84 6.04 -1.57 1.27
CA ALA A 84 5.73 -0.23 1.76
C ALA A 84 4.22 -0.01 1.62
N VAL A 85 3.67 0.92 2.38
CA VAL A 85 2.24 1.18 2.35
C VAL A 85 1.96 2.69 2.35
N PHE A 86 1.02 3.10 1.49
CA PHE A 86 0.50 4.46 1.42
C PHE A 86 -1.01 4.44 1.62
N GLY A 87 -1.49 5.26 2.54
CA GLY A 87 -2.89 5.33 2.89
C GLY A 87 -3.55 6.63 2.44
N LEU A 88 -4.75 6.51 1.90
CA LEU A 88 -5.63 7.62 1.61
C LEU A 88 -6.71 7.70 2.70
N GLY A 89 -6.94 8.88 3.23
CA GLY A 89 -7.93 9.10 4.26
C GLY A 89 -8.47 10.52 4.24
N ASP A 90 -9.37 10.83 5.15
CA ASP A 90 -9.96 12.16 5.30
C ASP A 90 -9.99 12.50 6.79
N MET A 91 -9.31 13.58 7.17
CA MET A 91 -9.19 14.02 8.55
C MET A 91 -10.53 14.49 9.15
N VAL A 92 -11.53 14.74 8.30
CA VAL A 92 -12.91 14.99 8.76
C VAL A 92 -13.43 13.80 9.58
N PHE A 93 -12.92 12.59 9.31
CA PHE A 93 -13.22 11.39 10.08
C PHE A 93 -12.01 11.07 10.99
N ALA A 94 -11.70 11.97 11.92
CA ALA A 94 -10.45 11.93 12.70
C ALA A 94 -10.22 10.60 13.44
N ASP A 95 -11.29 9.97 13.97
CA ASP A 95 -11.18 8.72 14.74
C ASP A 95 -10.79 7.52 13.86
N THR A 96 -11.03 7.60 12.55
CA THR A 96 -10.80 6.50 11.60
C THR A 96 -9.87 6.91 10.47
N PHE A 97 -9.18 8.05 10.62
CA PHE A 97 -8.33 8.61 9.58
C PHE A 97 -7.25 7.63 9.14
N ALA A 98 -7.23 7.33 7.83
CA ALA A 98 -6.27 6.42 7.19
C ALA A 98 -6.16 5.04 7.89
N PHE A 99 -7.22 4.62 8.58
CA PHE A 99 -7.22 3.39 9.37
C PHE A 99 -7.10 2.15 8.51
N GLY A 100 -7.64 2.17 7.27
CA GLY A 100 -7.54 1.04 6.34
C GLY A 100 -6.10 0.65 6.05
N SER A 101 -5.25 1.61 5.72
CA SER A 101 -3.83 1.34 5.49
C SER A 101 -3.11 0.90 6.77
N LYS A 102 -3.54 1.41 7.93
CA LYS A 102 -2.96 1.04 9.21
C LYS A 102 -3.22 -0.43 9.56
N ILE A 103 -4.46 -0.90 9.42
CA ILE A 103 -4.78 -2.29 9.74
C ILE A 103 -4.11 -3.26 8.77
N LEU A 104 -3.99 -2.90 7.50
CA LEU A 104 -3.26 -3.71 6.53
C LEU A 104 -1.77 -3.81 6.90
N MET A 105 -1.15 -2.67 7.20
CA MET A 105 0.24 -2.61 7.62
C MET A 105 0.49 -3.50 8.85
N GLU A 106 -0.35 -3.35 9.87
CA GLU A 106 -0.21 -4.11 11.12
C GLU A 106 -0.33 -5.61 10.88
N LEU A 107 -1.25 -6.04 10.01
CA LEU A 107 -1.40 -7.45 9.68
C LEU A 107 -0.16 -8.00 8.99
N LEU A 108 0.37 -7.29 8.01
CA LEU A 108 1.57 -7.73 7.28
C LEU A 108 2.78 -7.83 8.20
N VAL A 109 2.99 -6.85 9.06
CA VAL A 109 4.07 -6.85 10.05
C VAL A 109 3.89 -7.99 11.04
N ASP A 110 2.67 -8.25 11.48
CA ASP A 110 2.35 -9.34 12.41
C ASP A 110 2.66 -10.71 11.79
N ARG A 111 2.57 -10.82 10.48
CA ARG A 111 2.95 -12.04 9.75
C ARG A 111 4.44 -12.12 9.40
N GLY A 112 5.23 -11.17 9.83
CA GLY A 112 6.68 -11.15 9.67
C GLY A 112 7.20 -10.33 8.51
N ALA A 113 6.34 -9.74 7.68
CA ALA A 113 6.77 -8.91 6.56
C ALA A 113 7.52 -7.68 7.04
N LYS A 114 8.49 -7.24 6.24
CA LYS A 114 9.36 -6.11 6.58
C LYS A 114 8.88 -4.86 5.86
N MET A 115 8.45 -3.87 6.64
CA MET A 115 8.07 -2.57 6.09
C MET A 115 9.30 -1.72 5.84
N VAL A 116 9.44 -1.20 4.63
CA VAL A 116 10.52 -0.30 4.23
C VAL A 116 10.05 1.13 4.45
N GLY A 117 10.81 1.88 5.27
CA GLY A 117 10.47 3.26 5.59
C GLY A 117 9.23 3.37 6.49
N GLU A 118 8.52 4.48 6.38
CA GLU A 118 7.32 4.77 7.16
C GLU A 118 6.08 4.72 6.26
N ARG A 119 4.93 4.45 6.89
CA ARG A 119 3.64 4.51 6.19
C ARG A 119 3.39 5.93 5.70
N GLY A 120 3.15 6.08 4.39
CA GLY A 120 2.75 7.35 3.81
C GLY A 120 1.25 7.56 3.97
N ILE A 121 0.83 8.82 4.10
CA ILE A 121 -0.59 9.17 4.29
C ILE A 121 -0.90 10.45 3.52
N HIS A 122 -2.05 10.47 2.83
CA HIS A 122 -2.64 11.68 2.27
C HIS A 122 -3.98 11.94 2.95
N ASP A 123 -4.21 13.19 3.32
CA ASP A 123 -5.46 13.67 3.90
C ASP A 123 -6.28 14.40 2.83
N ALA A 124 -7.44 13.84 2.47
CA ALA A 124 -8.32 14.41 1.45
C ALA A 124 -8.87 15.78 1.84
N SER A 125 -8.88 16.12 3.14
CA SER A 125 -9.31 17.46 3.61
C SER A 125 -8.20 18.50 3.50
N SER A 126 -6.97 18.11 3.18
CA SER A 126 -5.87 19.03 2.99
C SER A 126 -5.91 19.72 1.63
N ALA A 127 -5.08 20.76 1.45
CA ALA A 127 -4.96 21.45 0.17
C ALA A 127 -4.07 20.69 -0.84
N ASP A 128 -3.34 19.66 -0.37
CA ASP A 128 -2.42 18.91 -1.21
C ASP A 128 -3.17 17.88 -2.06
N MET A 129 -2.70 17.67 -3.29
CA MET A 129 -3.16 16.56 -4.11
C MET A 129 -2.47 15.26 -3.66
N PRO A 130 -3.12 14.08 -3.79
CA PRO A 130 -2.51 12.83 -3.38
C PRO A 130 -1.14 12.57 -4.01
N GLU A 131 -0.99 12.84 -5.29
CA GLU A 131 0.26 12.63 -6.02
C GLU A 131 1.40 13.53 -5.54
N ASP A 132 1.09 14.73 -5.05
CA ASP A 132 2.09 15.65 -4.54
C ASP A 132 2.77 15.14 -3.27
N ILE A 133 2.08 14.27 -2.53
CA ILE A 133 2.58 13.63 -1.32
C ILE A 133 3.16 12.24 -1.66
N ALA A 134 2.45 11.48 -2.48
CA ALA A 134 2.79 10.07 -2.72
C ALA A 134 4.04 9.89 -3.58
N VAL A 135 4.22 10.73 -4.61
CA VAL A 135 5.39 10.59 -5.52
C VAL A 135 6.70 10.81 -4.78
N PRO A 136 6.89 11.92 -4.01
CA PRO A 136 8.11 12.08 -3.20
C PRO A 136 8.27 10.99 -2.14
N TRP A 137 7.18 10.55 -1.52
CA TRP A 137 7.22 9.45 -0.56
C TRP A 137 7.75 8.17 -1.21
N ALA A 138 7.21 7.81 -2.38
CA ALA A 138 7.62 6.60 -3.10
C ALA A 138 9.09 6.68 -3.52
N ALA A 139 9.55 7.84 -3.99
CA ALA A 139 10.95 8.03 -4.35
C ALA A 139 11.87 7.77 -3.14
N GLY A 140 11.52 8.30 -1.97
CA GLY A 140 12.28 8.07 -0.74
C GLY A 140 12.28 6.61 -0.31
N ILE A 141 11.13 5.94 -0.40
CA ILE A 141 11.00 4.51 -0.07
C ILE A 141 11.87 3.66 -1.00
N LEU A 142 11.87 3.94 -2.29
CA LEU A 142 12.68 3.20 -3.26
C LEU A 142 14.16 3.40 -3.01
N ASP A 143 14.59 4.61 -2.64
CA ASP A 143 15.97 4.89 -2.28
C ASP A 143 16.41 4.07 -1.05
N ILE A 144 15.56 3.99 -0.03
CA ILE A 144 15.85 3.18 1.17
C ILE A 144 15.96 1.70 0.80
N HIS A 145 15.02 1.20 0.00
CA HIS A 145 14.99 -0.21 -0.39
C HIS A 145 16.21 -0.58 -1.24
N ARG A 146 16.58 0.25 -2.20
CA ARG A 146 17.76 0.04 -3.04
C ARG A 146 19.05 0.05 -2.23
N ALA A 147 19.16 0.97 -1.27
CA ALA A 147 20.34 1.04 -0.40
C ALA A 147 20.48 -0.20 0.47
N ALA A 148 19.37 -0.76 0.97
CA ALA A 148 19.37 -1.97 1.78
C ALA A 148 19.69 -3.23 0.96
N ALA A 149 19.37 -3.21 -0.34
CA ALA A 149 19.64 -4.34 -1.25
C ALA A 149 21.04 -4.31 -1.87
N ALA A 150 21.75 -3.21 -1.73
CA ALA A 150 23.09 -3.02 -2.32
C ALA A 150 24.18 -3.79 -1.57
#